data_35160d862410663a4bc0c2d0b2386704
#
_entry.id   35160d862410663a4bc0c2d0b2386704
#
_cell.length_a   1.000
_cell.length_b   1.000
_cell.length_c   1.000
_cell.angle_alpha   90.00
_cell.angle_beta   90.00
_cell.angle_gamma   90.00
#
_symmetry.space_group_name_H-M   'P 1'
#
loop_
_entity.id
_entity.type
_entity.pdbx_description
1 polymer ?
#
loop_
_entity_poly.entity_id
_entity_poly.type
_entity_poly.pdbx_seq_one_letter_code
_entity_poly.pdbx_strand_id
1 'polypeptide(L)'
;MLTFHELIGFMSPKMANQILDDTQANNREVYRALVASIAQAQKMRPLFIGRQPKERRHKNFVQMLSRAGSEEHAGNLIRGWLFKEHKDVLTEFLGKLGIEHEEGMVDELPESIDDGPLNEAVDLLLEKYDRELVAVYLTAFNASNENRWENLDTMLADDERLQLHG
;
A
#
# COMPACT_ATOMS: atom_id res chain seq x y z
N MET A 1 13.05 -7.22 -0.48
CA MET A 1 11.74 -6.69 -0.84
C MET A 1 10.91 -6.44 0.41
N LEU A 2 10.23 -5.31 0.45
CA LEU A 2 9.39 -4.95 1.60
C LEU A 2 8.08 -5.75 1.61
N THR A 3 7.72 -6.24 2.78
CA THR A 3 6.39 -6.77 3.07
C THR A 3 5.45 -5.62 3.42
N PHE A 4 4.15 -5.89 3.59
CA PHE A 4 3.19 -4.82 3.89
C PHE A 4 3.43 -4.16 5.25
N HIS A 5 3.75 -4.94 6.28
CA HIS A 5 4.05 -4.34 7.59
C HIS A 5 5.34 -3.51 7.57
N GLU A 6 6.34 -3.95 6.82
CA GLU A 6 7.57 -3.16 6.62
C GLU A 6 7.27 -1.87 5.85
N LEU A 7 6.42 -1.95 4.82
CA LEU A 7 6.00 -0.79 4.05
C LEU A 7 5.35 0.28 4.94
N ILE A 8 4.50 -0.12 5.87
CA ILE A 8 3.92 0.79 6.87
C ILE A 8 5.03 1.46 7.70
N GLY A 9 6.03 0.69 8.11
CA GLY A 9 7.15 1.21 8.91
C GLY A 9 8.05 2.19 8.18
N PHE A 10 8.17 2.04 6.86
CA PHE A 10 9.06 2.87 6.04
C PHE A 10 8.38 4.07 5.37
N MET A 11 7.05 4.10 5.28
CA MET A 11 6.37 5.25 4.69
C MET A 11 6.40 6.47 5.60
N SER A 12 6.25 7.65 5.02
CA SER A 12 6.22 8.90 5.78
C SER A 12 5.00 8.97 6.71
N PRO A 13 5.08 9.72 7.82
CA PRO A 13 3.91 9.99 8.65
C PRO A 13 2.74 10.61 7.88
N LYS A 14 3.04 11.47 6.92
CA LYS A 14 2.02 12.09 6.05
C LYS A 14 1.26 11.02 5.26
N MET A 15 1.96 10.09 4.64
CA MET A 15 1.36 9.00 3.87
C MET A 15 0.53 8.08 4.78
N ALA A 16 1.09 7.66 5.90
CA ALA A 16 0.38 6.80 6.85
C ALA A 16 -0.90 7.46 7.37
N ASN A 17 -0.85 8.74 7.71
CA ASN A 17 -2.01 9.51 8.14
C ASN A 17 -3.06 9.62 7.04
N GLN A 18 -2.64 9.84 5.79
CA GLN A 18 -3.55 9.91 4.65
C GLN A 18 -4.29 8.59 4.44
N ILE A 19 -3.57 7.47 4.51
CA ILE A 19 -4.16 6.13 4.38
C ILE A 19 -5.20 5.89 5.47
N LEU A 20 -4.89 6.23 6.72
CA LEU A 20 -5.79 6.02 7.84
C LEU A 20 -7.02 6.94 7.79
N ASP A 21 -6.84 8.20 7.42
CA ASP A 21 -7.94 9.15 7.25
C ASP A 21 -8.90 8.72 6.15
N ASP A 22 -8.38 8.37 4.99
CA ASP A 22 -9.18 7.91 3.84
C ASP A 22 -9.92 6.61 4.16
N THR A 23 -9.26 5.69 4.88
CA THR A 23 -9.87 4.43 5.29
C THR A 23 -11.01 4.66 6.28
N GLN A 24 -10.82 5.54 7.25
CA GLN A 24 -11.88 5.91 8.20
C GLN A 24 -13.09 6.52 7.49
N ALA A 25 -12.86 7.38 6.50
CA ALA A 25 -13.91 8.06 5.77
C ALA A 25 -14.63 7.14 4.75
N ASN A 26 -13.88 6.30 4.04
CA ASN A 26 -14.37 5.62 2.84
C ASN A 26 -14.37 4.10 2.92
N ASN A 27 -13.76 3.49 3.93
CA ASN A 27 -13.71 2.05 4.13
C ASN A 27 -13.88 1.69 5.61
N ARG A 28 -15.03 1.97 6.13
CA ARG A 28 -15.34 1.81 7.56
C ARG A 28 -15.17 0.39 8.07
N GLU A 29 -15.42 -0.60 7.24
CA GLU A 29 -15.29 -2.01 7.61
C GLU A 29 -13.83 -2.34 7.95
N VAL A 30 -12.90 -1.97 7.08
CA VAL A 30 -11.47 -2.16 7.30
C VAL A 30 -11.01 -1.35 8.53
N TYR A 31 -11.46 -0.12 8.65
CA TYR A 31 -11.11 0.74 9.80
C TYR A 31 -11.58 0.14 11.13
N ARG A 32 -12.80 -0.37 11.19
CA ARG A 32 -13.33 -1.05 12.38
C ARG A 32 -12.54 -2.30 12.74
N ALA A 33 -12.13 -3.08 11.74
CA ALA A 33 -11.29 -4.26 11.96
C ALA A 33 -9.93 -3.88 12.57
N LEU A 34 -9.33 -2.78 12.12
CA LEU A 34 -8.09 -2.25 12.70
C LEU A 34 -8.27 -1.82 14.16
N VAL A 35 -9.32 -1.06 14.43
CA VAL A 35 -9.65 -0.63 15.81
C VAL A 35 -9.85 -1.84 16.72
N ALA A 36 -10.58 -2.85 16.26
CA ALA A 36 -10.81 -4.08 17.02
C ALA A 36 -9.50 -4.83 17.30
N SER A 37 -8.60 -4.91 16.33
CA SER A 37 -7.30 -5.57 16.48
C SER A 37 -6.40 -4.87 17.49
N ILE A 38 -6.35 -3.54 17.46
CA ILE A 38 -5.58 -2.75 18.44
C ILE A 38 -6.19 -2.90 19.84
N ALA A 39 -7.49 -2.80 19.94
CA ALA A 39 -8.19 -2.94 21.21
C ALA A 39 -7.91 -4.30 21.84
N GLN A 40 -7.95 -5.36 21.06
CA GLN A 40 -7.63 -6.70 21.52
C GLN A 40 -6.16 -6.82 21.98
N ALA A 41 -5.22 -6.29 21.20
CA ALA A 41 -3.81 -6.32 21.51
C ALA A 41 -3.46 -5.53 22.79
N GLN A 42 -4.15 -4.42 23.04
CA GLN A 42 -3.95 -3.54 24.19
C GLN A 42 -4.89 -3.86 25.36
N LYS A 43 -5.74 -4.88 25.23
CA LYS A 43 -6.75 -5.27 26.22
C LYS A 43 -7.66 -4.09 26.61
N MET A 44 -8.07 -3.32 25.61
CA MET A 44 -8.95 -2.16 25.74
C MET A 44 -10.23 -2.38 24.96
N ARG A 45 -11.27 -1.62 25.31
CA ARG A 45 -12.50 -1.60 24.50
C ARG A 45 -12.28 -0.79 23.22
N PRO A 46 -12.83 -1.20 22.06
CA PRO A 46 -12.73 -0.43 20.83
C PRO A 46 -13.15 1.05 20.97
N LEU A 47 -14.15 1.32 21.79
CA LEU A 47 -14.63 2.67 22.05
C LEU A 47 -13.53 3.60 22.59
N PHE A 48 -12.67 3.10 23.46
CA PHE A 48 -11.56 3.90 24.01
C PHE A 48 -10.51 4.22 22.95
N ILE A 49 -10.23 3.28 22.06
CA ILE A 49 -9.33 3.52 20.92
C ILE A 49 -9.90 4.63 20.03
N GLY A 50 -11.20 4.55 19.68
CA GLY A 50 -11.86 5.52 18.83
C GLY A 50 -11.93 6.94 19.44
N ARG A 51 -11.91 7.06 20.77
CA ARG A 51 -11.93 8.33 21.49
C ARG A 51 -10.57 8.98 21.71
N GLN A 52 -9.48 8.28 21.42
CA GLN A 52 -8.15 8.86 21.52
C GLN A 52 -7.98 10.02 20.52
N PRO A 53 -7.16 11.05 20.86
CA PRO A 53 -6.81 12.08 19.89
C PRO A 53 -6.23 11.46 18.63
N LYS A 54 -6.55 12.05 17.49
CA LYS A 54 -6.17 11.52 16.16
C LYS A 54 -4.68 11.18 16.05
N GLU A 55 -3.80 12.07 16.49
CA GLU A 55 -2.35 11.83 16.44
C GLU A 55 -1.93 10.60 17.23
N ARG A 56 -2.46 10.45 18.43
CA ARG A 56 -2.17 9.29 19.29
C ARG A 56 -2.73 8.01 18.71
N ARG A 57 -3.96 8.07 18.19
CA ARG A 57 -4.62 6.95 17.56
C ARG A 57 -3.85 6.47 16.33
N HIS A 58 -3.45 7.39 15.44
CA HIS A 58 -2.67 7.06 14.25
C HIS A 58 -1.30 6.50 14.60
N LYS A 59 -0.63 7.06 15.60
CA LYS A 59 0.65 6.53 16.08
C LYS A 59 0.52 5.09 16.60
N ASN A 60 -0.54 4.78 17.33
CA ASN A 60 -0.84 3.43 17.77
C ASN A 60 -1.07 2.48 16.59
N PHE A 61 -1.84 2.90 15.57
CA PHE A 61 -2.07 2.12 14.37
C PHE A 61 -0.75 1.78 13.66
N VAL A 62 0.08 2.78 13.43
CA VAL A 62 1.37 2.60 12.73
C VAL A 62 2.27 1.66 13.52
N GLN A 63 2.36 1.82 14.84
CA GLN A 63 3.18 0.95 15.69
C GLN A 63 2.73 -0.51 15.64
N MET A 64 1.43 -0.75 15.66
CA MET A 64 0.89 -2.11 15.55
C MET A 64 1.09 -2.67 14.14
N LEU A 65 0.72 -1.90 13.12
CA LEU A 65 0.73 -2.37 11.72
C LEU A 65 2.14 -2.58 11.16
N SER A 66 3.16 -1.98 11.76
CA SER A 66 4.55 -2.19 11.36
C SER A 66 5.18 -3.47 11.94
N ARG A 67 4.45 -4.23 12.73
CA ARG A 67 4.93 -5.50 13.29
C ARG A 67 4.61 -6.68 12.36
N ALA A 68 5.49 -7.66 12.36
CA ALA A 68 5.34 -8.86 11.51
C ALA A 68 3.99 -9.58 11.70
N GLY A 69 3.48 -9.63 12.92
CA GLY A 69 2.18 -10.23 13.21
C GLY A 69 0.97 -9.53 12.61
N SER A 70 1.16 -8.32 12.07
CA SER A 70 0.10 -7.51 11.44
C SER A 70 0.15 -7.54 9.91
N GLU A 71 0.91 -8.42 9.30
CA GLU A 71 1.09 -8.47 7.84
C GLU A 71 -0.23 -8.50 7.08
N GLU A 72 -1.16 -9.34 7.50
CA GLU A 72 -2.48 -9.44 6.86
C GLU A 72 -3.28 -8.14 6.98
N HIS A 73 -3.31 -7.54 8.17
CA HIS A 73 -4.00 -6.28 8.39
C HIS A 73 -3.37 -5.12 7.59
N ALA A 74 -2.05 -5.05 7.58
CA ALA A 74 -1.31 -4.06 6.79
C ALA A 74 -1.60 -4.22 5.30
N GLY A 75 -1.61 -5.45 4.80
CA GLY A 75 -1.93 -5.75 3.40
C GLY A 75 -3.36 -5.35 3.05
N ASN A 76 -4.33 -5.69 3.87
CA ASN A 76 -5.74 -5.33 3.65
C ASN A 76 -5.93 -3.81 3.64
N LEU A 77 -5.27 -3.10 4.54
CA LEU A 77 -5.32 -1.64 4.61
C LEU A 77 -4.77 -1.00 3.34
N ILE A 78 -3.56 -1.36 2.94
CA ILE A 78 -2.87 -0.76 1.79
C ILE A 78 -3.57 -1.10 0.48
N ARG A 79 -3.89 -2.37 0.25
CA ARG A 79 -4.60 -2.80 -0.97
C ARG A 79 -5.97 -2.14 -1.08
N GLY A 80 -6.72 -2.11 0.01
CA GLY A 80 -8.04 -1.48 0.03
C GLY A 80 -7.97 0.02 -0.25
N TRP A 81 -7.00 0.71 0.32
CA TRP A 81 -6.79 2.13 0.09
C TRP A 81 -6.40 2.44 -1.36
N LEU A 82 -5.44 1.71 -1.91
CA LEU A 82 -5.03 1.87 -3.31
C LEU A 82 -6.18 1.61 -4.28
N PHE A 83 -6.96 0.57 -4.03
CA PHE A 83 -8.08 0.22 -4.89
C PHE A 83 -9.22 1.25 -4.84
N LYS A 84 -9.52 1.80 -3.66
CA LYS A 84 -10.60 2.78 -3.50
C LYS A 84 -10.21 4.20 -3.90
N GLU A 85 -9.01 4.63 -3.51
CA GLU A 85 -8.59 6.03 -3.66
C GLU A 85 -7.67 6.26 -4.87
N HIS A 86 -6.96 5.24 -5.33
CA HIS A 86 -5.92 5.34 -6.36
C HIS A 86 -6.06 4.29 -7.46
N LYS A 87 -7.28 3.96 -7.82
CA LYS A 87 -7.58 3.03 -8.92
C LYS A 87 -7.01 3.50 -10.26
N ASP A 88 -6.95 4.81 -10.46
CA ASP A 88 -6.36 5.44 -11.64
C ASP A 88 -4.87 5.07 -11.82
N VAL A 89 -4.09 5.02 -10.73
CA VAL A 89 -2.69 4.58 -10.78
C VAL A 89 -2.59 3.15 -11.30
N LEU A 90 -3.42 2.27 -10.78
CA LEU A 90 -3.48 0.85 -11.19
C LEU A 90 -3.86 0.71 -12.66
N THR A 91 -4.92 1.38 -13.10
CA THR A 91 -5.39 1.27 -14.49
C THR A 91 -4.39 1.84 -15.48
N GLU A 92 -3.70 2.93 -15.15
CA GLU A 92 -2.65 3.50 -15.99
C GLU A 92 -1.42 2.59 -16.08
N PHE A 93 -1.01 2.00 -14.96
CA PHE A 93 0.11 1.06 -14.94
C PHE A 93 -0.15 -0.16 -15.81
N LEU A 94 -1.27 -0.83 -15.58
CA LEU A 94 -1.67 -2.01 -16.35
C LEU A 94 -1.87 -1.67 -17.84
N GLY A 95 -2.51 -0.55 -18.13
CA GLY A 95 -2.73 -0.09 -19.50
C GLY A 95 -1.42 0.18 -20.24
N LYS A 96 -0.45 0.81 -19.58
CA LYS A 96 0.87 1.09 -20.19
C LYS A 96 1.67 -0.19 -20.45
N LEU A 97 1.52 -1.20 -19.60
CA LEU A 97 2.13 -2.51 -19.79
C LEU A 97 1.41 -3.38 -20.84
N GLY A 98 0.24 -2.96 -21.31
CA GLY A 98 -0.57 -3.74 -22.25
C GLY A 98 -1.24 -4.96 -21.62
N ILE A 99 -1.43 -4.95 -20.30
CA ILE A 99 -2.11 -6.01 -19.57
C ILE A 99 -3.61 -5.76 -19.60
N GLU A 100 -4.38 -6.73 -20.07
CA GLU A 100 -5.84 -6.65 -20.06
C GLU A 100 -6.36 -6.66 -18.62
N HIS A 101 -7.26 -5.73 -18.33
CA HIS A 101 -7.89 -5.64 -17.03
C HIS A 101 -9.34 -5.14 -17.15
N GLU A 102 -10.15 -5.46 -16.17
CA GLU A 102 -11.50 -4.93 -16.03
C GLU A 102 -11.53 -4.04 -14.78
N GLU A 103 -11.52 -2.72 -14.99
CA GLU A 103 -11.46 -1.72 -13.91
C GLU A 103 -10.30 -1.92 -12.92
N GLY A 104 -9.14 -2.36 -13.42
CA GLY A 104 -7.96 -2.64 -12.61
C GLY A 104 -7.88 -4.06 -12.06
N MET A 105 -8.91 -4.87 -12.28
CA MET A 105 -8.90 -6.30 -11.90
C MET A 105 -8.32 -7.14 -13.03
N VAL A 106 -7.38 -7.99 -12.70
CA VAL A 106 -6.68 -8.88 -13.64
C VAL A 106 -6.89 -10.31 -13.18
N ASP A 107 -7.31 -11.18 -14.12
CA ASP A 107 -7.48 -12.60 -13.82
C ASP A 107 -6.14 -13.27 -13.56
N GLU A 108 -5.14 -12.96 -14.40
CA GLU A 108 -3.80 -13.53 -14.28
C GLU A 108 -2.76 -12.52 -14.78
N LEU A 109 -1.72 -12.28 -13.98
CA LEU A 109 -0.59 -11.47 -14.38
C LEU A 109 0.42 -12.31 -15.16
N PRO A 110 1.16 -11.72 -16.15
CA PRO A 110 2.25 -12.42 -16.82
C PRO A 110 3.28 -12.95 -15.83
N GLU A 111 3.91 -14.07 -16.16
CA GLU A 111 5.00 -14.64 -15.34
C GLU A 111 6.19 -13.68 -15.23
N SER A 112 6.43 -12.90 -16.28
CA SER A 112 7.51 -11.91 -16.32
C SER A 112 7.10 -10.74 -17.20
N ILE A 113 7.81 -9.64 -17.05
CA ILE A 113 7.65 -8.44 -17.87
C ILE A 113 9.02 -7.96 -18.33
N ASP A 114 9.13 -7.49 -19.58
CA ASP A 114 10.37 -6.97 -20.10
C ASP A 114 10.76 -5.65 -19.45
N ASP A 115 12.05 -5.38 -19.30
CA ASP A 115 12.58 -4.19 -18.66
C ASP A 115 12.14 -2.90 -19.36
N GLY A 116 12.13 -2.87 -20.70
CA GLY A 116 11.74 -1.70 -21.48
C GLY A 116 10.33 -1.21 -21.18
N PRO A 117 9.30 -2.03 -21.38
CA PRO A 117 7.93 -1.68 -21.02
C PRO A 117 7.74 -1.35 -19.54
N LEU A 118 8.41 -2.06 -18.65
CA LEU A 118 8.33 -1.79 -17.21
C LEU A 118 8.90 -0.43 -16.86
N ASN A 119 10.09 -0.08 -17.38
CA ASN A 119 10.71 1.23 -17.18
C ASN A 119 9.81 2.36 -17.69
N GLU A 120 9.22 2.20 -18.88
CA GLU A 120 8.30 3.21 -19.43
C GLU A 120 7.05 3.39 -18.56
N ALA A 121 6.49 2.31 -18.05
CA ALA A 121 5.32 2.37 -17.18
C ALA A 121 5.65 3.06 -15.85
N VAL A 122 6.78 2.75 -15.24
CA VAL A 122 7.23 3.39 -14.00
C VAL A 122 7.52 4.88 -14.22
N ASP A 123 8.18 5.24 -15.31
CA ASP A 123 8.44 6.65 -15.66
C ASP A 123 7.13 7.43 -15.84
N LEU A 124 6.14 6.84 -16.50
CA LEU A 124 4.82 7.44 -16.65
C LEU A 124 4.16 7.74 -15.31
N LEU A 125 4.19 6.80 -14.39
CA LEU A 125 3.62 7.01 -13.05
C LEU A 125 4.36 8.11 -12.28
N LEU A 126 5.69 8.14 -12.36
CA LEU A 126 6.50 9.15 -11.70
C LEU A 126 6.32 10.57 -12.26
N GLU A 127 5.91 10.69 -13.53
CA GLU A 127 5.54 11.97 -14.12
C GLU A 127 4.19 12.49 -13.61
N LYS A 128 3.23 11.59 -13.38
CA LYS A 128 1.84 11.95 -13.07
C LYS A 128 1.52 11.99 -11.58
N TYR A 129 2.22 11.22 -10.77
CA TYR A 129 1.86 11.01 -9.36
C TYR A 129 3.04 11.30 -8.44
N ASP A 130 2.74 11.52 -7.17
CA ASP A 130 3.75 11.71 -6.13
C ASP A 130 4.65 10.47 -6.01
N ARG A 131 5.94 10.69 -5.80
CA ARG A 131 6.95 9.63 -5.74
C ARG A 131 6.65 8.59 -4.66
N GLU A 132 6.26 9.05 -3.47
CA GLU A 132 5.95 8.12 -2.38
C GLU A 132 4.72 7.26 -2.70
N LEU A 133 3.70 7.86 -3.30
CA LEU A 133 2.52 7.10 -3.75
C LEU A 133 2.91 6.03 -4.77
N VAL A 134 3.76 6.37 -5.74
CA VAL A 134 4.22 5.41 -6.75
C VAL A 134 5.05 4.29 -6.11
N ALA A 135 5.94 4.61 -5.19
CA ALA A 135 6.75 3.62 -4.47
C ALA A 135 5.87 2.68 -3.64
N VAL A 136 4.90 3.21 -2.91
CA VAL A 136 3.93 2.41 -2.14
C VAL A 136 3.10 1.51 -3.06
N TYR A 137 2.59 2.06 -4.16
CA TYR A 137 1.80 1.31 -5.13
C TYR A 137 2.59 0.14 -5.74
N LEU A 138 3.79 0.41 -6.27
CA LEU A 138 4.60 -0.62 -6.93
C LEU A 138 5.07 -1.70 -5.94
N THR A 139 5.40 -1.32 -4.72
CA THR A 139 5.75 -2.28 -3.67
C THR A 139 4.56 -3.18 -3.34
N ALA A 140 3.39 -2.59 -3.14
CA ALA A 140 2.16 -3.33 -2.86
C ALA A 140 1.74 -4.22 -4.03
N PHE A 141 1.87 -3.72 -5.26
CA PHE A 141 1.59 -4.47 -6.48
C PHE A 141 2.44 -5.74 -6.55
N ASN A 142 3.76 -5.61 -6.41
CA ASN A 142 4.66 -6.75 -6.53
C ASN A 142 4.56 -7.72 -5.34
N ALA A 143 4.24 -7.22 -4.16
CA ALA A 143 3.97 -8.06 -2.99
C ALA A 143 2.69 -8.91 -3.17
N SER A 144 1.72 -8.41 -3.93
CA SER A 144 0.47 -9.11 -4.24
C SER A 144 0.54 -9.95 -5.52
N ASN A 145 1.60 -9.81 -6.31
CA ASN A 145 1.80 -10.52 -7.56
C ASN A 145 2.32 -11.94 -7.28
N GLU A 146 1.53 -12.95 -7.60
CA GLU A 146 1.91 -14.34 -7.42
C GLU A 146 3.18 -14.72 -8.18
N ASN A 147 3.36 -14.13 -9.36
CA ASN A 147 4.53 -14.36 -10.21
C ASN A 147 5.74 -13.49 -9.85
N ARG A 148 5.55 -12.51 -9.00
CA ARG A 148 6.58 -11.61 -8.47
C ARG A 148 7.71 -11.29 -9.47
N TRP A 149 7.64 -10.12 -10.07
CA TRP A 149 8.63 -9.71 -11.07
C TRP A 149 9.94 -9.27 -10.41
N GLU A 150 11.00 -10.03 -10.67
CA GLU A 150 12.34 -9.75 -10.09
C GLU A 150 12.90 -8.40 -10.54
N ASN A 151 12.66 -8.01 -11.79
CA ASN A 151 13.11 -6.72 -12.31
C ASN A 151 12.42 -5.54 -11.62
N LEU A 152 11.15 -5.68 -11.25
CA LEU A 152 10.44 -4.67 -10.47
C LEU A 152 11.00 -4.59 -9.03
N ASP A 153 11.31 -5.72 -8.41
CA ASP A 153 11.98 -5.75 -7.11
C ASP A 153 13.34 -5.04 -7.17
N THR A 154 14.10 -5.27 -8.22
CA THR A 154 15.40 -4.61 -8.44
C THR A 154 15.23 -3.09 -8.59
N MET A 155 14.24 -2.65 -9.37
CA MET A 155 13.94 -1.22 -9.51
C MET A 155 13.57 -0.58 -8.15
N LEU A 156 12.74 -1.25 -7.38
CA LEU A 156 12.32 -0.76 -6.06
C LEU A 156 13.50 -0.64 -5.09
N ALA A 157 14.48 -1.53 -5.21
CA ALA A 157 15.69 -1.50 -4.38
C ALA A 157 16.71 -0.43 -4.83
N ASP A 158 16.88 -0.23 -6.13
CA ASP A 158 18.00 0.53 -6.70
C ASP A 158 17.62 1.92 -7.20
N ASP A 159 16.35 2.16 -7.60
CA ASP A 159 15.94 3.46 -8.13
C ASP A 159 15.68 4.45 -6.98
N GLU A 160 16.49 5.50 -6.92
CA GLU A 160 16.38 6.54 -5.89
C GLU A 160 15.01 7.22 -5.84
N ARG A 161 14.32 7.30 -6.99
CA ARG A 161 12.99 7.90 -7.07
C ARG A 161 11.92 7.07 -6.35
N LEU A 162 12.19 5.79 -6.14
CA LEU A 162 11.27 4.82 -5.52
C LEU A 162 11.64 4.49 -4.07
N GLN A 163 12.67 5.11 -3.51
CA GLN A 163 13.06 4.88 -2.13
C GLN A 163 12.08 5.52 -1.15
N LEU A 164 11.72 4.76 -0.13
CA LEU A 164 10.91 5.24 0.99
C LEU A 164 11.84 5.75 2.09
N HIS A 165 11.59 6.95 2.54
CA HIS A 165 12.35 7.59 3.61
C HIS A 165 11.46 7.62 4.85
N GLY A 166 11.58 6.59 5.64
CA GLY A 166 10.89 6.48 6.91
C GLY A 166 11.50 7.33 8.00
#